data_55084cd34bee170b039a34ec15a89cab
#
_entry.id   55084cd34bee170b039a34ec15a89cab
#
_cell.length_a   1.000
_cell.length_b   1.000
_cell.length_c   1.000
_cell.angle_alpha   90.00
_cell.angle_beta   90.00
_cell.angle_gamma   90.00
#
_symmetry.space_group_name_H-M   'P 1'
#
loop_
_entity.id
_entity.type
_entity.pdbx_description
1 polymer ?
#
loop_
_entity_poly.entity_id
_entity_poly.type
_entity_poly.pdbx_seq_one_letter_code
_entity_poly.pdbx_strand_id
1 'polypeptide(L)'
;MNMRRLAELPLFEGLGDDALKAIGTSVTEESVEQGRVLVREGDFSQDLTIIDEGTARVEQGGAEIATLGPGDMFGEQGLMHKAQRNATVVATSDMRLVHMTRFDLNRLKGAHPELLERVEAIMASRE
;
A
#
# COMPACT_ATOMS: atom_id res chain seq x y z
N MET A 1 4.78 13.23 3.30
CA MET A 1 3.31 13.30 3.47
C MET A 1 2.98 13.95 4.81
N ASN A 2 1.89 14.70 4.87
CA ASN A 2 1.44 15.34 6.10
C ASN A 2 1.04 14.29 7.15
N MET A 3 1.53 14.44 8.36
CA MET A 3 1.24 13.51 9.48
C MET A 3 -0.26 13.34 9.74
N ARG A 4 -1.03 14.42 9.58
CA ARG A 4 -2.48 14.38 9.78
C ARG A 4 -3.16 13.43 8.78
N ARG A 5 -2.74 13.47 7.52
CA ARG A 5 -3.28 12.58 6.49
C ARG A 5 -2.85 11.13 6.70
N LEU A 6 -1.61 10.92 7.13
CA LEU A 6 -1.13 9.59 7.48
C LEU A 6 -1.98 8.98 8.59
N ALA A 7 -2.31 9.76 9.62
CA ALA A 7 -3.11 9.28 10.75
C ALA A 7 -4.53 8.87 10.34
N GLU A 8 -5.04 9.40 9.23
CA GLU A 8 -6.36 9.06 8.71
C GLU A 8 -6.38 7.74 7.94
N LEU A 9 -5.21 7.24 7.50
CA LEU A 9 -5.14 5.98 6.78
C LEU A 9 -5.33 4.81 7.77
N PRO A 10 -6.17 3.80 7.43
CA PRO A 10 -6.47 2.70 8.36
C PRO A 10 -5.23 1.97 8.86
N LEU A 11 -4.21 1.80 8.02
CA LEU A 11 -2.97 1.12 8.41
C LEU A 11 -2.26 1.83 9.55
N PHE A 12 -2.37 3.15 9.63
CA PHE A 12 -1.65 3.99 10.59
C PHE A 12 -2.52 4.52 11.72
N GLU A 13 -3.78 4.11 11.76
CA GLU A 13 -4.72 4.54 12.78
C GLU A 13 -4.24 4.17 14.19
N GLY A 14 -4.27 5.13 15.11
CA GLY A 14 -3.90 4.89 16.51
C GLY A 14 -2.41 4.87 16.79
N LEU A 15 -1.55 5.09 15.80
CA LEU A 15 -0.11 5.18 16.02
C LEU A 15 0.26 6.51 16.67
N GLY A 16 1.27 6.49 17.54
CA GLY A 16 1.78 7.70 18.18
C GLY A 16 2.50 8.63 17.21
N ASP A 17 2.73 9.87 17.65
CA ASP A 17 3.36 10.91 16.84
C ASP A 17 4.76 10.50 16.35
N ASP A 18 5.54 9.83 17.18
CA ASP A 18 6.89 9.39 16.81
C ASP A 18 6.85 8.39 15.65
N ALA A 19 5.91 7.43 15.70
CA ALA A 19 5.73 6.45 14.65
C ALA A 19 5.27 7.12 13.35
N LEU A 20 4.28 8.01 13.42
CA LEU A 20 3.78 8.74 12.26
C LEU A 20 4.85 9.61 11.61
N LYS A 21 5.69 10.26 12.41
CA LYS A 21 6.79 11.07 11.90
C LYS A 21 7.83 10.22 11.17
N ALA A 22 8.19 9.07 11.72
CA ALA A 22 9.13 8.15 11.10
C ALA A 22 8.58 7.61 9.77
N ILE A 23 7.30 7.26 9.74
CA ILE A 23 6.62 6.80 8.52
C ILE A 23 6.60 7.92 7.48
N GLY A 24 6.25 9.13 7.88
CA GLY A 24 6.17 10.29 6.98
C GLY A 24 7.47 10.59 6.26
N THR A 25 8.62 10.31 6.87
CA THR A 25 9.92 10.51 6.24
C THR A 25 10.36 9.33 5.38
N SER A 26 9.66 8.20 5.48
CA SER A 26 10.03 6.95 4.80
C SER A 26 9.17 6.65 3.58
N VAL A 27 7.99 7.23 3.48
CA VAL A 27 7.06 6.96 2.38
C VAL A 27 7.29 7.92 1.21
N THR A 28 6.92 7.47 0.01
CA THR A 28 6.95 8.28 -1.21
C THR A 28 5.53 8.47 -1.70
N GLU A 29 5.17 9.71 -2.05
CA GLU A 29 3.87 10.02 -2.64
C GLU A 29 3.97 10.03 -4.15
N GLU A 30 2.92 9.55 -4.82
CA GLU A 30 2.82 9.59 -6.28
C GLU A 30 1.39 9.94 -6.69
N SER A 31 1.26 10.85 -7.67
CA SER A 31 -0.02 11.14 -8.34
C SER A 31 -0.03 10.42 -9.67
N VAL A 32 -1.12 9.73 -9.97
CA VAL A 32 -1.29 8.99 -11.23
C VAL A 32 -2.61 9.35 -11.88
N GLU A 33 -2.66 9.21 -13.20
CA GLU A 33 -3.86 9.49 -13.99
C GLU A 33 -4.69 8.23 -14.18
N GLN A 34 -5.99 8.44 -14.37
CA GLN A 34 -6.92 7.37 -14.74
C GLN A 34 -6.39 6.57 -15.93
N GLY A 35 -6.51 5.26 -15.86
CA GLY A 35 -6.07 4.35 -16.92
C GLY A 35 -4.66 3.80 -16.74
N ARG A 36 -3.87 4.37 -15.82
CA ARG A 36 -2.51 3.88 -15.60
C ARG A 36 -2.52 2.50 -14.96
N VAL A 37 -1.70 1.61 -15.48
CA VAL A 37 -1.45 0.30 -14.87
C VAL A 37 -0.46 0.49 -13.73
N LEU A 38 -0.89 0.23 -12.50
CA LEU A 38 -0.09 0.43 -11.30
C LEU A 38 0.85 -0.75 -11.03
N VAL A 39 0.33 -1.95 -11.19
CA VAL A 39 1.10 -3.19 -11.13
C VAL A 39 0.55 -4.15 -12.17
N ARG A 40 1.41 -5.01 -12.72
CA ARG A 40 1.04 -6.02 -13.72
C ARG A 40 1.15 -7.41 -13.13
N GLU A 41 0.20 -8.26 -13.49
CA GLU A 41 0.25 -9.68 -13.15
C GLU A 41 1.57 -10.28 -13.67
N GLY A 42 2.25 -11.03 -12.82
CA GLY A 42 3.54 -11.62 -13.15
C GLY A 42 4.76 -10.78 -12.80
N ASP A 43 4.61 -9.48 -12.57
CA ASP A 43 5.73 -8.62 -12.18
C ASP A 43 6.17 -8.89 -10.74
N PHE A 44 7.45 -8.68 -10.48
CA PHE A 44 7.99 -8.69 -9.13
C PHE A 44 8.00 -7.27 -8.59
N SER A 45 7.60 -7.11 -7.33
CA SER A 45 7.68 -5.82 -6.65
C SER A 45 7.90 -6.06 -5.16
N GLN A 46 8.59 -5.11 -4.54
CA GLN A 46 8.86 -5.12 -3.10
C GLN A 46 8.20 -3.93 -2.41
N ASP A 47 7.30 -3.24 -3.10
CA ASP A 47 6.64 -2.05 -2.57
C ASP A 47 5.24 -2.36 -2.10
N LEU A 48 4.90 -1.79 -0.94
CA LEU A 48 3.53 -1.68 -0.48
C LEU A 48 2.98 -0.36 -0.99
N THR A 49 1.79 -0.37 -1.58
CA THR A 49 1.10 0.83 -2.04
C THR A 49 -0.21 0.99 -1.27
N ILE A 50 -0.43 2.19 -0.74
CA ILE A 50 -1.66 2.56 -0.04
C ILE A 50 -2.36 3.63 -0.86
N ILE A 51 -3.66 3.49 -1.04
CA ILE A 51 -4.46 4.48 -1.77
C ILE A 51 -4.87 5.58 -0.80
N ASP A 52 -4.41 6.80 -1.06
CA ASP A 52 -4.81 7.99 -0.31
C ASP A 52 -6.08 8.60 -0.92
N GLU A 53 -6.12 8.72 -2.25
CA GLU A 53 -7.27 9.23 -3.00
C GLU A 53 -7.46 8.44 -4.28
N GLY A 54 -8.72 8.30 -4.73
CA GLY A 54 -9.05 7.67 -5.99
C GLY A 54 -9.44 6.20 -5.86
N THR A 55 -9.67 5.59 -7.02
CA THR A 55 -10.13 4.20 -7.10
C THR A 55 -9.33 3.43 -8.15
N ALA A 56 -9.27 2.11 -7.97
CA ALA A 56 -8.60 1.20 -8.90
C ALA A 56 -9.39 -0.11 -9.00
N ARG A 57 -9.23 -0.81 -10.14
CA ARG A 57 -9.75 -2.16 -10.30
C ARG A 57 -8.62 -3.16 -10.25
N VAL A 58 -8.92 -4.33 -9.70
CA VAL A 58 -7.99 -5.46 -9.67
C VAL A 58 -8.46 -6.49 -10.69
N GLU A 59 -7.56 -6.90 -11.58
CA GLU A 59 -7.83 -7.88 -12.64
C GLU A 59 -6.92 -9.09 -12.48
N GLN A 60 -7.48 -10.27 -12.72
CA GLN A 60 -6.71 -11.51 -12.74
C GLN A 60 -7.18 -12.33 -13.92
N GLY A 61 -6.22 -12.74 -14.77
CA GLY A 61 -6.56 -13.47 -16.00
C GLY A 61 -7.48 -12.70 -16.93
N GLY A 62 -7.43 -11.37 -16.91
CA GLY A 62 -8.27 -10.50 -17.74
C GLY A 62 -9.65 -10.21 -17.17
N ALA A 63 -10.01 -10.79 -16.03
CA ALA A 63 -11.31 -10.57 -15.37
C ALA A 63 -11.16 -9.65 -14.16
N GLU A 64 -12.07 -8.69 -14.01
CA GLU A 64 -12.11 -7.84 -12.81
C GLU A 64 -12.57 -8.68 -11.61
N ILE A 65 -11.77 -8.70 -10.56
CA ILE A 65 -12.06 -9.48 -9.35
C ILE A 65 -12.32 -8.62 -8.13
N ALA A 66 -11.94 -7.34 -8.15
CA ALA A 66 -12.15 -6.45 -7.00
C ALA A 66 -11.99 -4.99 -7.42
N THR A 67 -12.52 -4.10 -6.57
CA THR A 67 -12.32 -2.66 -6.66
C THR A 67 -11.67 -2.18 -5.37
N LEU A 68 -10.70 -1.29 -5.49
CA LEU A 68 -10.00 -0.69 -4.36
C LEU A 68 -10.30 0.80 -4.29
N GLY A 69 -10.33 1.34 -3.08
CA GLY A 69 -10.58 2.75 -2.83
C GLY A 69 -9.68 3.33 -1.74
N PRO A 70 -9.95 4.56 -1.30
CA PRO A 70 -9.12 5.22 -0.28
C PRO A 70 -8.99 4.37 0.99
N GLY A 71 -7.77 4.27 1.49
CA GLY A 71 -7.44 3.46 2.66
C GLY A 71 -7.07 2.02 2.35
N ASP A 72 -7.40 1.52 1.17
CA ASP A 72 -7.00 0.18 0.74
C ASP A 72 -5.51 0.15 0.39
N MET A 73 -4.92 -1.03 0.49
CA MET A 73 -3.53 -1.23 0.10
C MET A 73 -3.38 -2.46 -0.78
N PHE A 74 -2.30 -2.49 -1.54
CA PHE A 74 -1.94 -3.64 -2.36
C PHE A 74 -0.42 -3.79 -2.39
N GLY A 75 0.04 -5.00 -2.75
CA GLY A 75 1.46 -5.30 -2.79
C GLY A 75 2.07 -5.73 -1.46
N GLU A 76 1.25 -5.91 -0.43
CA GLU A 76 1.70 -6.33 0.89
C GLU A 76 2.41 -7.68 0.87
N GLN A 77 2.00 -8.59 -0.01
CA GLN A 77 2.65 -9.90 -0.15
C GLN A 77 4.07 -9.76 -0.67
N GLY A 78 4.29 -8.86 -1.64
CA GLY A 78 5.62 -8.57 -2.15
C GLY A 78 6.53 -7.95 -1.11
N LEU A 79 5.95 -7.25 -0.13
CA LEU A 79 6.68 -6.65 0.97
C LEU A 79 7.16 -7.68 1.99
N MET A 80 6.31 -8.65 2.29
CA MET A 80 6.57 -9.71 3.28
C MET A 80 7.32 -10.89 2.68
N HIS A 81 7.06 -11.18 1.41
CA HIS A 81 7.62 -12.32 0.68
C HIS A 81 8.03 -11.86 -0.72
N LYS A 82 9.13 -12.38 -1.26
CA LYS A 82 9.47 -12.16 -2.65
C LYS A 82 8.54 -12.99 -3.52
N ALA A 83 7.44 -12.39 -3.96
CA ALA A 83 6.44 -13.06 -4.77
C ALA A 83 6.12 -12.25 -6.02
N GLN A 84 5.77 -12.93 -7.10
CA GLN A 84 5.21 -12.27 -8.27
C GLN A 84 3.84 -11.71 -7.93
N ARG A 85 3.49 -10.60 -8.58
CA ARG A 85 2.14 -10.06 -8.48
C ARG A 85 1.17 -11.05 -9.11
N ASN A 86 0.14 -11.42 -8.38
CA ASN A 86 -0.87 -12.36 -8.85
C ASN A 86 -2.04 -11.68 -9.56
N ALA A 87 -2.01 -10.37 -9.66
CA ALA A 87 -3.07 -9.58 -10.29
C ALA A 87 -2.52 -8.28 -10.87
N THR A 88 -3.28 -7.71 -11.81
CA THR A 88 -3.03 -6.39 -12.39
C THR A 88 -3.92 -5.37 -11.68
N VAL A 89 -3.38 -4.21 -11.33
CA VAL A 89 -4.15 -3.11 -10.72
C VAL A 89 -4.10 -1.92 -11.66
N VAL A 90 -5.28 -1.41 -12.03
CA VAL A 90 -5.44 -0.30 -12.99
C VAL A 90 -6.22 0.83 -12.35
N ALA A 91 -5.71 2.05 -12.46
CA ALA A 91 -6.41 3.24 -11.95
C ALA A 91 -7.71 3.48 -12.72
N THR A 92 -8.83 3.55 -12.00
CA THR A 92 -10.15 3.87 -12.59
C THR A 92 -10.54 5.33 -12.39
N SER A 93 -9.70 6.09 -11.71
CA SER A 93 -9.78 7.54 -11.56
C SER A 93 -8.37 8.08 -11.41
N ASP A 94 -8.22 9.39 -11.37
CA ASP A 94 -6.97 9.99 -10.92
C ASP A 94 -6.76 9.62 -9.46
N MET A 95 -5.51 9.34 -9.06
CA MET A 95 -5.21 8.80 -7.74
C MET A 95 -4.02 9.49 -7.09
N ARG A 96 -4.01 9.49 -5.76
CA ARG A 96 -2.82 9.75 -4.95
C ARG A 96 -2.46 8.47 -4.22
N LEU A 97 -1.21 8.07 -4.35
CA LEU A 97 -0.67 6.84 -3.80
C LEU A 97 0.45 7.14 -2.81
N VAL A 98 0.58 6.29 -1.81
CA VAL A 98 1.68 6.32 -0.86
C VAL A 98 2.41 4.99 -0.98
N HIS A 99 3.69 5.04 -1.26
CA HIS A 99 4.53 3.86 -1.44
C HIS A 99 5.49 3.68 -0.28
N MET A 100 5.63 2.45 0.18
CA MET A 100 6.61 2.06 1.17
C MET A 100 7.35 0.82 0.67
N THR A 101 8.69 0.85 0.66
CA THR A 101 9.49 -0.28 0.22
C THR A 101 9.64 -1.30 1.35
N ARG A 102 10.01 -2.53 1.00
CA ARG A 102 10.39 -3.56 1.96
C ARG A 102 11.54 -3.09 2.85
N PHE A 103 12.48 -2.34 2.29
CA PHE A 103 13.59 -1.78 3.03
C PHE A 103 13.10 -0.79 4.10
N ASP A 104 12.16 0.09 3.75
CA ASP A 104 11.55 1.04 4.68
C ASP A 104 10.82 0.31 5.81
N LEU A 105 10.05 -0.72 5.47
CA LEU A 105 9.34 -1.51 6.49
C LEU A 105 10.30 -2.18 7.45
N ASN A 106 11.37 -2.78 6.93
CA ASN A 106 12.37 -3.44 7.76
C ASN A 106 13.05 -2.48 8.74
N ARG A 107 13.30 -1.26 8.28
CA ARG A 107 13.86 -0.21 9.14
C ARG A 107 12.87 0.22 10.21
N LEU A 108 11.61 0.42 9.84
CA LEU A 108 10.57 0.89 10.74
C LEU A 108 10.18 -0.16 11.78
N LYS A 109 10.16 -1.44 11.43
CA LYS A 109 9.75 -2.49 12.37
C LYS A 109 10.68 -2.61 13.58
N GLY A 110 11.93 -2.21 13.43
CA GLY A 110 12.89 -2.23 14.55
C GLY A 110 12.54 -1.21 15.63
N ALA A 111 12.01 -0.05 15.23
CA ALA A 111 11.60 1.01 16.14
C ALA A 111 10.09 0.95 16.48
N HIS A 112 9.28 0.45 15.54
CA HIS A 112 7.82 0.43 15.64
C HIS A 112 7.26 -0.92 15.18
N PRO A 113 7.42 -1.99 15.99
CA PRO A 113 6.99 -3.34 15.60
C PRO A 113 5.48 -3.47 15.36
N GLU A 114 4.68 -2.59 15.95
CA GLU A 114 3.23 -2.54 15.75
C GLU A 114 2.82 -2.33 14.29
N LEU A 115 3.67 -1.67 13.49
CA LEU A 115 3.39 -1.45 12.08
C LEU A 115 3.36 -2.78 11.31
N LEU A 116 4.33 -3.65 11.56
CA LEU A 116 4.38 -4.98 10.94
C LEU A 116 3.16 -5.81 11.30
N GLU A 117 2.75 -5.76 12.57
CA GLU A 117 1.56 -6.49 13.04
C GLU A 117 0.31 -6.02 12.30
N ARG A 118 0.19 -4.72 12.01
CA ARG A 118 -0.94 -4.18 11.26
C ARG A 118 -0.96 -4.64 9.82
N VAL A 119 0.19 -4.66 9.15
CA VAL A 119 0.30 -5.17 7.78
C VAL A 119 -0.13 -6.63 7.74
N GLU A 120 0.35 -7.45 8.67
CA GLU A 120 0.00 -8.86 8.77
C GLU A 120 -1.49 -9.07 9.03
N ALA A 121 -2.09 -8.24 9.88
CA ALA A 121 -3.52 -8.32 10.18
C ALA A 121 -4.38 -8.02 8.95
N ILE A 122 -3.98 -7.03 8.14
CA ILE A 122 -4.71 -6.70 6.91
C ILE A 122 -4.55 -7.80 5.88
N MET A 123 -3.36 -8.39 5.75
CA MET A 123 -3.15 -9.55 4.88
C MET A 123 -4.06 -10.71 5.26
N ALA A 124 -4.13 -11.03 6.54
CA ALA A 124 -4.96 -12.12 7.06
C ALA A 124 -6.45 -11.87 6.77
N SER A 125 -6.91 -10.63 6.85
CA SER A 125 -8.31 -10.29 6.60
C SER A 125 -8.72 -10.42 5.13
N ARG A 126 -7.75 -10.50 4.21
CA ARG A 126 -7.97 -10.62 2.77
C ARG A 126 -7.95 -12.05 2.25
N GLU A 127 -7.53 -12.97 3.09
CA GLU A 127 -7.48 -14.39 2.72
C GLU A 127 -8.85 -15.09 2.82
#